data_6f93aeea2605bd00d3fa83671d7c538d
#
_entry.id   6f93aeea2605bd00d3fa83671d7c538d
#
_cell.length_a   1.000
_cell.length_b   1.000
_cell.length_c   1.000
_cell.angle_alpha   90.00
_cell.angle_beta   90.00
_cell.angle_gamma   90.00
#
_symmetry.space_group_name_H-M   'P 1'
#
loop_
_entity.id
_entity.type
_entity.pdbx_description
1 polymer ?
#
loop_
_entity_poly.entity_id
_entity_poly.type
_entity_poly.pdbx_seq_one_letter_code
_entity_poly.pdbx_strand_id
1 'polypeptide(L)'
;VSINGTDAKHPVPFEAGHPTQDDSYNTSHDFNVVCKFESGVEMHVTSRGDNGILFEGSKGRIFVNRGKIAGKPIDENWDKDQYTVEDQTRLYKGKQPEGHKNNFYRCIQEGGLTLSDVFSHVQAMNTCHLTAIAARLGRTIKWDPKKEEIVDDSEAQSFFARTPRKGFEIHRV
;
A
#
# COMPACT_ATOMS: atom_id res chain seq x y z
N VAL A 1 -6.43 6.08 -11.30
CA VAL A 1 -6.38 4.67 -10.85
C VAL A 1 -7.79 4.19 -10.57
N SER A 2 -8.13 2.98 -11.02
CA SER A 2 -9.41 2.32 -10.73
C SER A 2 -9.17 1.21 -9.69
N ILE A 3 -9.98 1.17 -8.64
CA ILE A 3 -9.85 0.21 -7.55
C ILE A 3 -11.16 -0.55 -7.41
N ASN A 4 -11.15 -1.85 -7.73
CA ASN A 4 -12.32 -2.71 -7.71
C ASN A 4 -12.35 -3.58 -6.44
N GLY A 5 -13.30 -3.33 -5.55
CA GLY A 5 -13.52 -4.04 -4.30
C GLY A 5 -14.70 -5.01 -4.30
N THR A 6 -15.26 -5.36 -5.46
CA THR A 6 -16.46 -6.23 -5.53
C THR A 6 -16.23 -7.66 -5.05
N ASP A 7 -14.98 -8.14 -5.05
CA ASP A 7 -14.60 -9.47 -4.57
C ASP A 7 -14.04 -9.39 -3.15
N ALA A 8 -14.90 -8.99 -2.22
CA ALA A 8 -14.58 -8.95 -0.78
C ALA A 8 -15.75 -9.50 0.03
N LYS A 9 -15.44 -10.40 0.99
CA LYS A 9 -16.43 -10.99 1.91
C LYS A 9 -16.14 -10.54 3.33
N HIS A 10 -17.16 -10.09 3.99
CA HIS A 10 -17.16 -9.70 5.40
C HIS A 10 -17.92 -10.73 6.24
N PRO A 11 -17.52 -10.95 7.50
CA PRO A 11 -18.21 -11.90 8.38
C PRO A 11 -19.58 -11.39 8.85
N VAL A 12 -19.83 -10.08 8.73
CA VAL A 12 -21.10 -9.42 9.06
C VAL A 12 -21.59 -8.61 7.86
N PRO A 13 -22.90 -8.38 7.71
CA PRO A 13 -23.42 -7.52 6.66
C PRO A 13 -22.94 -6.08 6.81
N PHE A 14 -22.80 -5.40 5.67
CA PHE A 14 -22.43 -3.99 5.58
C PHE A 14 -23.53 -3.19 4.89
N GLU A 15 -23.81 -2.00 5.40
CA GLU A 15 -24.68 -1.01 4.77
C GLU A 15 -23.92 0.32 4.65
N ALA A 16 -23.90 0.92 3.46
CA ALA A 16 -23.15 2.14 3.18
C ALA A 16 -21.68 2.09 3.68
N GLY A 17 -21.01 0.94 3.54
CA GLY A 17 -19.63 0.73 3.97
C GLY A 17 -19.42 0.61 5.49
N HIS A 18 -20.49 0.52 6.28
CA HIS A 18 -20.43 0.31 7.73
C HIS A 18 -20.98 -1.06 8.12
N PRO A 19 -20.36 -1.75 9.10
CA PRO A 19 -20.89 -3.01 9.61
C PRO A 19 -22.24 -2.74 10.32
N THR A 20 -23.17 -3.65 10.15
CA THR A 20 -24.49 -3.58 10.82
C THR A 20 -24.49 -4.17 12.24
N GLN A 21 -23.35 -4.73 12.66
CA GLN A 21 -23.15 -5.32 13.99
C GLN A 21 -21.85 -4.77 14.59
N ASP A 22 -21.94 -4.14 15.76
CA ASP A 22 -20.79 -3.46 16.40
C ASP A 22 -19.97 -4.38 17.32
N ASP A 23 -20.55 -5.47 17.81
CA ASP A 23 -19.94 -6.40 18.78
C ASP A 23 -19.25 -7.61 18.13
N SER A 24 -19.10 -7.59 16.82
CA SER A 24 -18.58 -8.70 16.04
C SER A 24 -17.36 -8.30 15.21
N TYR A 25 -16.50 -9.29 14.90
CA TYR A 25 -15.42 -9.10 13.96
C TYR A 25 -15.97 -8.71 12.58
N ASN A 26 -15.48 -7.61 12.01
CA ASN A 26 -16.07 -7.01 10.81
C ASN A 26 -15.07 -6.76 9.68
N THR A 27 -13.81 -7.19 9.83
CA THR A 27 -12.82 -7.04 8.76
C THR A 27 -13.03 -8.10 7.67
N SER A 28 -12.82 -7.71 6.40
CA SER A 28 -12.85 -8.67 5.29
C SER A 28 -11.87 -9.83 5.53
N HIS A 29 -12.34 -11.05 5.37
CA HIS A 29 -11.55 -12.27 5.59
C HIS A 29 -11.20 -13.02 4.30
N ASP A 30 -11.94 -12.79 3.23
CA ASP A 30 -11.68 -13.35 1.89
C ASP A 30 -11.89 -12.23 0.87
N PHE A 31 -10.82 -11.79 0.23
CA PHE A 31 -10.87 -10.67 -0.71
C PHE A 31 -9.80 -10.75 -1.79
N ASN A 32 -10.11 -10.13 -2.92
CA ASN A 32 -9.18 -9.79 -3.97
C ASN A 32 -9.56 -8.43 -4.55
N VAL A 33 -8.90 -7.38 -4.10
CA VAL A 33 -9.11 -6.02 -4.60
C VAL A 33 -8.13 -5.75 -5.72
N VAL A 34 -8.64 -5.35 -6.87
CA VAL A 34 -7.84 -5.12 -8.08
C VAL A 34 -7.69 -3.63 -8.35
N CYS A 35 -6.45 -3.15 -8.32
CA CYS A 35 -6.08 -1.79 -8.67
C CYS A 35 -5.51 -1.75 -10.09
N LYS A 36 -6.12 -0.97 -10.99
CA LYS A 36 -5.66 -0.77 -12.36
C LYS A 36 -5.06 0.61 -12.51
N PHE A 37 -3.79 0.65 -12.88
CA PHE A 37 -3.04 1.89 -13.10
C PHE A 37 -3.09 2.29 -14.59
N GLU A 38 -2.93 3.58 -14.86
CA GLU A 38 -2.87 4.12 -16.23
C GLU A 38 -1.71 3.53 -17.06
N SER A 39 -0.65 3.11 -16.40
CA SER A 39 0.49 2.42 -17.01
C SER A 39 0.18 1.02 -17.55
N GLY A 40 -1.02 0.49 -17.28
CA GLY A 40 -1.42 -0.89 -17.59
C GLY A 40 -1.00 -1.91 -16.52
N VAL A 41 -0.32 -1.49 -15.46
CA VAL A 41 -0.02 -2.36 -14.32
C VAL A 41 -1.31 -2.67 -13.56
N GLU A 42 -1.51 -3.92 -13.21
CA GLU A 42 -2.55 -4.36 -12.27
C GLU A 42 -1.91 -4.81 -10.97
N MET A 43 -2.43 -4.33 -9.85
CA MET A 43 -2.03 -4.76 -8.52
C MET A 43 -3.20 -5.45 -7.84
N HIS A 44 -2.98 -6.66 -7.35
CA HIS A 44 -3.94 -7.44 -6.59
C HIS A 44 -3.59 -7.41 -5.11
N VAL A 45 -4.47 -6.87 -4.29
CA VAL A 45 -4.40 -6.96 -2.83
C VAL A 45 -5.35 -8.06 -2.39
N THR A 46 -4.82 -9.19 -1.97
CA THR A 46 -5.61 -10.41 -1.77
C THR A 46 -5.25 -11.13 -0.48
N SER A 47 -6.25 -11.76 0.12
CA SER A 47 -6.07 -12.71 1.23
C SER A 47 -5.74 -14.14 0.74
N ARG A 48 -5.76 -14.36 -0.57
CA ARG A 48 -5.60 -15.67 -1.20
C ARG A 48 -4.15 -15.82 -1.67
N GLY A 49 -3.43 -16.76 -1.11
CA GLY A 49 -2.04 -17.05 -1.46
C GLY A 49 -1.07 -16.85 -0.32
N ASP A 50 0.22 -16.92 -0.64
CA ASP A 50 1.30 -16.77 0.33
C ASP A 50 1.45 -15.32 0.79
N ASN A 51 1.81 -15.15 2.05
CA ASN A 51 2.08 -13.82 2.61
C ASN A 51 3.39 -13.26 2.03
N GLY A 52 3.27 -12.33 1.09
CA GLY A 52 4.39 -11.72 0.38
C GLY A 52 3.93 -10.85 -0.78
N ILE A 53 4.87 -10.50 -1.63
CA ILE A 53 4.63 -9.74 -2.86
C ILE A 53 5.08 -10.61 -4.04
N LEU A 54 4.18 -10.81 -4.98
CA LEU A 54 4.46 -11.49 -6.23
C LEU A 54 4.50 -10.45 -7.36
N PHE A 55 5.64 -10.36 -8.02
CA PHE A 55 5.81 -9.59 -9.24
C PHE A 55 5.74 -10.54 -10.44
N GLU A 56 4.84 -10.25 -11.38
CA GLU A 56 4.72 -11.00 -12.64
C GLU A 56 4.88 -10.04 -13.82
N GLY A 57 5.77 -10.37 -14.73
CA GLY A 57 6.06 -9.57 -15.90
C GLY A 57 6.51 -10.41 -17.08
N SER A 58 6.67 -9.79 -18.25
CA SER A 58 7.11 -10.47 -19.48
C SER A 58 8.50 -11.11 -19.40
N LYS A 59 9.33 -10.69 -18.43
CA LYS A 59 10.70 -11.19 -18.26
C LYS A 59 10.84 -12.20 -17.13
N GLY A 60 9.77 -12.45 -16.37
CA GLY A 60 9.85 -13.40 -15.28
C GLY A 60 8.82 -13.17 -14.18
N ARG A 61 9.00 -13.94 -13.11
CA ARG A 61 8.13 -13.95 -11.95
C ARG A 61 8.97 -14.02 -10.68
N ILE A 62 8.78 -13.07 -9.77
CA ILE A 62 9.57 -12.94 -8.55
C ILE A 62 8.63 -12.85 -7.36
N PHE A 63 8.84 -13.71 -6.37
CA PHE A 63 8.14 -13.65 -5.08
C PHE A 63 9.10 -13.16 -4.00
N VAL A 64 8.62 -12.23 -3.18
CA VAL A 64 9.39 -11.65 -2.06
C VAL A 64 8.54 -11.63 -0.80
N ASN A 65 9.11 -12.09 0.30
CA ASN A 65 8.61 -11.86 1.64
C ASN A 65 9.76 -11.53 2.60
N ARG A 66 9.48 -11.44 3.92
CA ARG A 66 10.52 -11.06 4.91
C ARG A 66 11.68 -12.04 5.05
N GLY A 67 11.54 -13.26 4.62
CA GLY A 67 12.57 -14.33 4.77
C GLY A 67 12.98 -14.99 3.48
N LYS A 68 12.37 -14.62 2.34
CA LYS A 68 12.59 -15.31 1.08
C LYS A 68 12.46 -14.37 -0.10
N ILE A 69 13.35 -14.54 -1.06
CA ILE A 69 13.23 -14.05 -2.43
C ILE A 69 13.43 -15.25 -3.35
N ALA A 70 12.56 -15.43 -4.32
CA ALA A 70 12.61 -16.58 -5.23
C ALA A 70 11.99 -16.25 -6.57
N GLY A 71 12.34 -17.00 -7.60
CA GLY A 71 11.76 -16.90 -8.94
C GLY A 71 12.77 -16.57 -10.01
N LYS A 72 12.31 -16.53 -11.26
CA LYS A 72 13.15 -16.25 -12.43
C LYS A 72 13.01 -14.78 -12.86
N PRO A 73 14.11 -14.10 -13.23
CA PRO A 73 15.45 -14.64 -13.44
C PRO A 73 16.37 -14.66 -12.19
N ILE A 74 15.88 -14.30 -11.00
CA ILE A 74 16.72 -14.19 -9.79
C ILE A 74 17.46 -15.52 -9.49
N ASP A 75 16.76 -16.65 -9.51
CA ASP A 75 17.35 -17.95 -9.22
C ASP A 75 18.43 -18.34 -10.24
N GLU A 76 18.35 -17.80 -11.46
CA GLU A 76 19.31 -18.09 -12.55
C GLU A 76 20.51 -17.12 -12.57
N ASN A 77 20.37 -15.95 -11.96
CA ASN A 77 21.35 -14.87 -12.01
C ASN A 77 21.81 -14.39 -10.63
N TRP A 78 21.54 -15.16 -9.58
CA TRP A 78 21.85 -14.75 -8.20
C TRP A 78 23.30 -14.29 -8.00
N ASP A 79 24.25 -14.93 -8.68
CA ASP A 79 25.66 -14.57 -8.60
C ASP A 79 26.06 -13.40 -9.51
N LYS A 80 25.18 -12.98 -10.44
CA LYS A 80 25.50 -12.01 -11.49
C LYS A 80 24.85 -10.65 -11.27
N ASP A 81 23.64 -10.62 -10.68
CA ASP A 81 22.83 -9.42 -10.47
C ASP A 81 22.96 -8.92 -9.02
N GLN A 82 24.18 -8.68 -8.58
CA GLN A 82 24.38 -8.06 -7.29
C GLN A 82 24.17 -6.55 -7.38
N TYR A 83 23.53 -5.96 -6.36
CA TYR A 83 23.43 -4.52 -6.24
C TYR A 83 24.81 -3.89 -6.23
N THR A 84 25.02 -2.94 -7.12
CA THR A 84 26.22 -2.11 -7.13
C THR A 84 26.22 -1.14 -5.96
N VAL A 85 27.38 -0.55 -5.65
CA VAL A 85 27.49 0.54 -4.67
C VAL A 85 26.62 1.74 -5.09
N GLU A 86 26.52 1.99 -6.39
CA GLU A 86 25.67 3.04 -6.95
C GLU A 86 24.18 2.76 -6.72
N ASP A 87 23.72 1.51 -6.93
CA ASP A 87 22.34 1.11 -6.65
C ASP A 87 22.01 1.26 -5.16
N GLN A 88 22.92 0.86 -4.28
CA GLN A 88 22.75 1.04 -2.84
C GLN A 88 22.67 2.53 -2.47
N THR A 89 23.58 3.35 -3.00
CA THR A 89 23.59 4.80 -2.75
C THR A 89 22.29 5.44 -3.21
N ARG A 90 21.78 5.05 -4.37
CA ARG A 90 20.50 5.54 -4.88
C ARG A 90 19.32 5.12 -3.99
N LEU A 91 19.25 3.85 -3.57
CA LEU A 91 18.21 3.35 -2.68
C LEU A 91 18.20 4.05 -1.32
N TYR A 92 19.39 4.35 -0.79
CA TYR A 92 19.54 5.06 0.50
C TYR A 92 19.60 6.59 0.33
N LYS A 93 19.18 7.12 -0.82
CA LYS A 93 19.08 8.57 -1.10
C LYS A 93 20.40 9.32 -0.83
N GLY A 94 21.51 8.73 -1.27
CA GLY A 94 22.86 9.27 -1.08
C GLY A 94 23.45 9.02 0.31
N LYS A 95 22.74 8.34 1.20
CA LYS A 95 23.24 8.02 2.55
C LYS A 95 23.81 6.60 2.63
N GLN A 96 24.62 6.37 3.64
CA GLN A 96 25.20 5.06 3.88
C GLN A 96 24.13 4.03 4.22
N PRO A 97 24.19 2.79 3.67
CA PRO A 97 23.30 1.70 4.05
C PRO A 97 23.41 1.39 5.54
N GLU A 98 22.28 1.43 6.23
CA GLU A 98 22.18 1.20 7.66
C GLU A 98 20.75 0.84 8.09
N GLY A 99 20.57 0.35 9.30
CA GLY A 99 19.24 0.04 9.83
C GLY A 99 18.38 1.29 10.02
N HIS A 100 17.05 1.14 9.96
CA HIS A 100 16.08 2.24 10.03
C HIS A 100 16.29 3.22 11.19
N LYS A 101 16.63 2.73 12.39
CA LYS A 101 16.88 3.59 13.55
C LYS A 101 18.07 4.51 13.33
N ASN A 102 19.19 3.96 12.86
CA ASN A 102 20.40 4.74 12.63
C ASN A 102 20.18 5.74 11.49
N ASN A 103 19.49 5.32 10.42
CA ASN A 103 19.12 6.21 9.32
C ASN A 103 18.26 7.39 9.83
N PHE A 104 17.29 7.14 10.70
CA PHE A 104 16.47 8.19 11.33
C PHE A 104 17.34 9.18 12.14
N TYR A 105 18.17 8.68 13.04
CA TYR A 105 19.07 9.55 13.85
C TYR A 105 20.05 10.33 12.99
N ARG A 106 20.61 9.71 11.98
CA ARG A 106 21.50 10.39 11.02
C ARG A 106 20.78 11.51 10.27
N CYS A 107 19.56 11.29 9.84
CA CYS A 107 18.77 12.34 9.16
C CYS A 107 18.40 13.51 10.09
N ILE A 108 18.25 13.26 11.40
CA ILE A 108 18.11 14.36 12.38
C ILE A 108 19.39 15.21 12.45
N GLN A 109 20.56 14.57 12.46
CA GLN A 109 21.85 15.26 12.61
C GLN A 109 22.28 15.97 11.32
N GLU A 110 22.16 15.30 10.18
CA GLU A 110 22.70 15.74 8.91
C GLU A 110 21.65 16.42 8.00
N GLY A 111 20.38 16.34 8.37
CA GLY A 111 19.25 16.74 7.53
C GLY A 111 18.94 15.73 6.42
N GLY A 112 17.91 16.05 5.64
CA GLY A 112 17.44 15.24 4.52
C GLY A 112 16.36 14.22 4.89
N LEU A 113 15.96 13.42 3.89
CA LEU A 113 14.89 12.45 4.05
C LEU A 113 15.44 11.09 4.49
N THR A 114 14.70 10.43 5.35
CA THR A 114 14.93 9.03 5.69
C THR A 114 14.71 8.12 4.49
N LEU A 115 15.22 6.90 4.53
CA LEU A 115 14.93 5.87 3.53
C LEU A 115 13.42 5.65 3.38
N SER A 116 12.74 5.56 4.52
CA SER A 116 11.27 5.47 4.60
C SER A 116 10.71 6.84 5.01
N ASP A 117 10.65 7.76 4.07
CA ASP A 117 10.15 9.12 4.32
C ASP A 117 8.61 9.19 4.34
N VAL A 118 8.09 10.25 4.92
CA VAL A 118 6.65 10.45 5.08
C VAL A 118 5.90 10.51 3.73
N PHE A 119 6.51 11.07 2.69
CA PHE A 119 5.84 11.25 1.40
C PHE A 119 5.62 9.90 0.70
N SER A 120 6.67 9.07 0.62
CA SER A 120 6.54 7.71 0.08
C SER A 120 5.63 6.82 0.92
N HIS A 121 5.60 7.02 2.26
CA HIS A 121 4.69 6.30 3.14
C HIS A 121 3.23 6.71 2.95
N VAL A 122 2.93 8.00 2.79
CA VAL A 122 1.57 8.47 2.50
C VAL A 122 1.05 7.83 1.22
N GLN A 123 1.85 7.79 0.14
CA GLN A 123 1.46 7.15 -1.11
C GLN A 123 1.18 5.65 -0.95
N ALA A 124 2.03 4.93 -0.20
CA ALA A 124 1.81 3.52 0.10
C ALA A 124 0.57 3.30 0.96
N MET A 125 0.34 4.13 1.98
CA MET A 125 -0.84 4.06 2.85
C MET A 125 -2.13 4.41 2.12
N ASN A 126 -2.12 5.38 1.19
CA ASN A 126 -3.27 5.68 0.34
C ASN A 126 -3.73 4.45 -0.43
N THR A 127 -2.80 3.64 -0.95
CA THR A 127 -3.14 2.37 -1.60
C THR A 127 -3.87 1.42 -0.64
N CYS A 128 -3.38 1.26 0.58
CA CYS A 128 -4.02 0.41 1.60
C CYS A 128 -5.42 0.94 1.98
N HIS A 129 -5.57 2.25 2.16
CA HIS A 129 -6.86 2.85 2.51
C HIS A 129 -7.87 2.73 1.37
N LEU A 130 -7.47 3.02 0.14
CA LEU A 130 -8.33 2.91 -1.04
C LEU A 130 -8.83 1.48 -1.27
N THR A 131 -7.95 0.48 -1.10
CA THR A 131 -8.37 -0.93 -1.21
C THR A 131 -9.34 -1.33 -0.11
N ALA A 132 -9.13 -0.86 1.13
CA ALA A 132 -10.04 -1.09 2.23
C ALA A 132 -11.42 -0.41 2.01
N ILE A 133 -11.45 0.83 1.51
CA ILE A 133 -12.69 1.56 1.20
C ILE A 133 -13.45 0.84 0.09
N ALA A 134 -12.79 0.45 -1.01
CA ALA A 134 -13.42 -0.25 -2.11
C ALA A 134 -14.01 -1.59 -1.66
N ALA A 135 -13.30 -2.35 -0.83
CA ALA A 135 -13.76 -3.61 -0.27
C ALA A 135 -14.99 -3.42 0.64
N ARG A 136 -14.98 -2.40 1.52
CA ARG A 136 -16.11 -2.07 2.41
C ARG A 136 -17.37 -1.68 1.66
N LEU A 137 -17.21 -0.92 0.58
CA LEU A 137 -18.31 -0.48 -0.27
C LEU A 137 -18.75 -1.55 -1.29
N GLY A 138 -17.96 -2.61 -1.49
CA GLY A 138 -18.26 -3.69 -2.42
C GLY A 138 -18.37 -3.24 -3.88
N ARG A 139 -17.67 -2.17 -4.26
CA ARG A 139 -17.75 -1.57 -5.60
C ARG A 139 -16.42 -0.99 -6.07
N THR A 140 -16.40 -0.57 -7.33
CA THR A 140 -15.25 0.13 -7.90
C THR A 140 -15.28 1.59 -7.52
N ILE A 141 -14.15 2.11 -7.07
CA ILE A 141 -13.89 3.55 -6.86
C ILE A 141 -12.78 4.03 -7.80
N LYS A 142 -12.75 5.33 -8.07
CA LYS A 142 -11.72 5.96 -8.91
C LYS A 142 -10.90 6.93 -8.07
N TRP A 143 -9.60 6.90 -8.20
CA TRP A 143 -8.66 7.75 -7.49
C TRP A 143 -7.87 8.65 -8.43
N ASP A 144 -7.82 9.93 -8.15
CA ASP A 144 -6.92 10.88 -8.80
C ASP A 144 -5.65 11.06 -7.93
N PRO A 145 -4.50 10.50 -8.33
CA PRO A 145 -3.27 10.57 -7.54
C PRO A 145 -2.64 11.97 -7.52
N LYS A 146 -3.02 12.87 -8.43
CA LYS A 146 -2.51 14.25 -8.47
C LYS A 146 -3.25 15.16 -7.51
N LYS A 147 -4.56 14.95 -7.38
CA LYS A 147 -5.40 15.71 -6.46
C LYS A 147 -5.52 15.07 -5.08
N GLU A 148 -5.11 13.80 -4.98
CA GLU A 148 -5.27 12.97 -3.78
C GLU A 148 -6.73 12.90 -3.30
N GLU A 149 -7.65 12.63 -4.26
CA GLU A 149 -9.09 12.55 -4.00
C GLU A 149 -9.75 11.38 -4.73
N ILE A 150 -10.86 10.89 -4.19
CA ILE A 150 -11.73 9.93 -4.88
C ILE A 150 -12.64 10.72 -5.81
N VAL A 151 -12.67 10.30 -7.09
CA VAL A 151 -13.35 11.03 -8.15
C VAL A 151 -14.85 10.71 -8.15
N ASP A 152 -15.69 11.74 -8.11
CA ASP A 152 -17.16 11.68 -8.23
C ASP A 152 -17.86 10.73 -7.25
N ASP A 153 -17.30 10.56 -6.03
CA ASP A 153 -17.81 9.62 -5.04
C ASP A 153 -17.62 10.17 -3.62
N SER A 154 -18.55 11.01 -3.19
CA SER A 154 -18.52 11.65 -1.88
C SER A 154 -18.68 10.69 -0.70
N GLU A 155 -19.41 9.57 -0.91
CA GLU A 155 -19.55 8.52 0.11
C GLU A 155 -18.18 7.86 0.35
N ALA A 156 -17.51 7.39 -0.71
CA ALA A 156 -16.18 6.81 -0.58
C ALA A 156 -15.17 7.80 -0.01
N GLN A 157 -15.21 9.07 -0.46
CA GLN A 157 -14.35 10.14 0.05
C GLN A 157 -14.53 10.38 1.56
N SER A 158 -15.73 10.19 2.10
CA SER A 158 -15.98 10.38 3.54
C SER A 158 -15.19 9.43 4.44
N PHE A 159 -14.76 8.27 3.92
CA PHE A 159 -13.95 7.30 4.67
C PHE A 159 -12.47 7.71 4.86
N PHE A 160 -12.01 8.76 4.19
CA PHE A 160 -10.66 9.31 4.41
C PHE A 160 -10.51 10.08 5.72
N ALA A 161 -11.61 10.47 6.35
CA ALA A 161 -11.58 11.22 7.59
C ALA A 161 -12.48 10.57 8.65
N ARG A 162 -12.11 10.75 9.89
CA ARG A 162 -12.95 10.43 11.04
C ARG A 162 -13.15 11.71 11.85
N THR A 163 -14.33 11.90 12.43
CA THR A 163 -14.53 12.96 13.40
C THR A 163 -13.59 12.75 14.59
N PRO A 164 -12.65 13.65 14.85
CA PRO A 164 -11.75 13.54 15.98
C PRO A 164 -12.54 13.56 17.31
N ARG A 165 -11.97 12.93 18.34
CA ARG A 165 -12.51 13.09 19.69
C ARG A 165 -12.31 14.53 20.12
N LYS A 166 -13.26 15.06 20.91
CA LYS A 166 -13.18 16.42 21.49
C LYS A 166 -11.84 16.64 22.20
N GLY A 167 -11.14 17.70 21.84
CA GLY A 167 -9.81 18.03 22.37
C GLY A 167 -8.63 17.40 21.63
N PHE A 168 -8.88 16.66 20.53
CA PHE A 168 -7.86 16.04 19.68
C PHE A 168 -8.07 16.39 18.20
N GLU A 169 -8.68 17.54 17.95
CA GLU A 169 -8.91 18.07 16.63
C GLU A 169 -7.58 18.44 15.96
N ILE A 170 -7.41 18.02 14.69
CA ILE A 170 -6.26 18.42 13.88
C ILE A 170 -6.64 19.71 13.18
N HIS A 171 -6.04 20.81 13.60
CA HIS A 171 -6.19 22.09 12.91
C HIS A 171 -5.33 22.07 11.64
N ARG A 172 -5.93 22.36 10.49
CA ARG A 172 -5.16 22.58 9.26
C ARG A 172 -4.32 23.85 9.45
N VAL A 173 -3.02 23.74 9.28
CA VAL A 173 -2.07 24.87 9.28
C VAL A 173 -2.14 25.55 7.92
#